data_7542fbeeb4bfc6308326e6aeda68b122
#
_entry.id   7542fbeeb4bfc6308326e6aeda68b122
#
_cell.length_a   1.000
_cell.length_b   1.000
_cell.length_c   1.000
_cell.angle_alpha   90.00
_cell.angle_beta   90.00
_cell.angle_gamma   90.00
#
_symmetry.space_group_name_H-M   'P 1'
#
loop_
_entity.id
_entity.type
_entity.pdbx_description
1 polymer ?
#
loop_
_entity_poly.entity_id
_entity_poly.type
_entity_poly.pdbx_seq_one_letter_code
_entity_poly.pdbx_strand_id
1 'polypeptide(L)'
;MNIKGAITALATPMKMDGSLDFSSLEKLIEFQISEGINGLVAVGTTGESATVDVEEHLEIISFFIKISNNRVPIIAGTGANSTKEAIELTKEARDLGADAALLVSPYYNKPTQEGLFRHFTEIANQVDIPQIIYNVPSRTASNIDVNTIKRLCTNPNIIGSKGCYRRFKSL
;
A
#
# COMPACT_ATOMS: atom_id res chain seq x y z
N MET A 1 8.62 1.12 14.51
CA MET A 1 9.29 0.66 13.27
C MET A 1 9.87 1.85 12.53
N ASN A 2 11.05 1.72 11.93
CA ASN A 2 11.72 2.82 11.21
C ASN A 2 11.87 2.44 9.73
N ILE A 3 10.86 2.75 8.91
CA ILE A 3 10.89 2.51 7.46
C ILE A 3 11.71 3.62 6.81
N LYS A 4 12.90 3.29 6.31
CA LYS A 4 13.85 4.24 5.70
C LYS A 4 14.53 3.62 4.49
N GLY A 5 15.10 4.46 3.63
CA GLY A 5 15.87 4.05 2.48
C GLY A 5 15.02 3.83 1.23
N ALA A 6 15.50 2.99 0.32
CA ALA A 6 14.82 2.66 -0.92
C ALA A 6 13.79 1.55 -0.68
N ILE A 7 12.57 1.76 -1.15
CA ILE A 7 11.47 0.81 -1.02
C ILE A 7 10.87 0.59 -2.42
N THR A 8 10.85 -0.65 -2.86
CA THR A 8 10.34 -1.01 -4.19
C THR A 8 8.89 -1.46 -4.13
N ALA A 9 8.02 -0.84 -4.93
CA ALA A 9 6.71 -1.40 -5.22
C ALA A 9 6.87 -2.43 -6.35
N LEU A 10 6.72 -3.71 -6.04
CA LEU A 10 6.90 -4.78 -7.01
C LEU A 10 5.69 -4.96 -7.91
N ALA A 11 5.93 -5.42 -9.14
CA ALA A 11 4.90 -5.94 -10.01
C ALA A 11 4.40 -7.29 -9.48
N THR A 12 3.19 -7.66 -9.86
CA THR A 12 2.63 -8.99 -9.62
C THR A 12 2.77 -9.79 -10.94
N PRO A 13 3.73 -10.72 -11.04
CA PRO A 13 3.88 -11.53 -12.23
C PRO A 13 2.67 -12.42 -12.45
N MET A 14 2.21 -12.47 -13.70
CA MET A 14 1.09 -13.31 -14.14
C MET A 14 1.51 -14.17 -15.32
N LYS A 15 0.94 -15.36 -15.41
CA LYS A 15 1.11 -16.25 -16.56
C LYS A 15 0.26 -15.77 -17.74
N MET A 16 0.43 -16.40 -18.89
CA MET A 16 -0.32 -16.06 -20.10
C MET A 16 -1.83 -16.26 -19.98
N ASP A 17 -2.27 -17.10 -19.06
CA ASP A 17 -3.68 -17.34 -18.75
C ASP A 17 -4.26 -16.39 -17.70
N GLY A 18 -3.44 -15.45 -17.18
CA GLY A 18 -3.79 -14.48 -16.17
C GLY A 18 -3.62 -14.96 -14.73
N SER A 19 -3.29 -16.22 -14.49
CA SER A 19 -3.05 -16.73 -13.13
C SER A 19 -1.73 -16.19 -12.56
N LEU A 20 -1.64 -16.12 -11.23
CA LEU A 20 -0.44 -15.65 -10.55
C LEU A 20 0.78 -16.53 -10.80
N ASP A 21 1.94 -15.92 -11.08
CA ASP A 21 3.22 -16.60 -11.23
C ASP A 21 4.09 -16.40 -9.98
N PHE A 22 3.85 -17.21 -8.97
CA PHE A 22 4.61 -17.18 -7.72
C PHE A 22 6.09 -17.52 -7.91
N SER A 23 6.45 -18.33 -8.91
CA SER A 23 7.86 -18.65 -9.19
C SER A 23 8.63 -17.41 -9.67
N SER A 24 8.02 -16.61 -10.53
CA SER A 24 8.61 -15.34 -10.98
C SER A 24 8.57 -14.29 -9.88
N LEU A 25 7.53 -14.26 -9.04
CA LEU A 25 7.43 -13.36 -7.90
C LEU A 25 8.53 -13.63 -6.87
N GLU A 26 8.80 -14.90 -6.53
CA GLU A 26 9.90 -15.29 -5.65
C GLU A 26 11.24 -14.76 -6.15
N LYS A 27 11.54 -14.96 -7.43
CA LYS A 27 12.78 -14.45 -8.05
C LYS A 27 12.90 -12.93 -7.95
N LEU A 28 11.79 -12.20 -8.13
CA LEU A 28 11.78 -10.75 -8.02
C LEU A 28 12.03 -10.29 -6.57
N ILE A 29 11.42 -10.94 -5.59
CA ILE A 29 11.62 -10.65 -4.17
C ILE A 29 13.07 -10.91 -3.79
N GLU A 30 13.61 -12.10 -4.12
CA GLU A 30 15.00 -12.46 -3.83
C GLU A 30 16.00 -11.52 -4.51
N PHE A 31 15.76 -11.16 -5.77
CA PHE A 31 16.60 -10.18 -6.48
C PHE A 31 16.65 -8.85 -5.74
N GLN A 32 15.51 -8.28 -5.34
CA GLN A 32 15.48 -7.01 -4.62
C GLN A 32 16.21 -7.08 -3.27
N ILE A 33 16.03 -8.17 -2.55
CA ILE A 33 16.68 -8.37 -1.25
C ILE A 33 18.19 -8.52 -1.43
N SER A 34 18.64 -9.28 -2.43
CA SER A 34 20.07 -9.47 -2.71
C SER A 34 20.77 -8.18 -3.16
N GLU A 35 20.05 -7.29 -3.84
CA GLU A 35 20.52 -5.96 -4.25
C GLU A 35 20.43 -4.89 -3.13
N GLY A 36 20.05 -5.29 -1.91
CA GLY A 36 20.10 -4.43 -0.73
C GLY A 36 18.94 -3.45 -0.58
N ILE A 37 17.76 -3.79 -1.09
CA ILE A 37 16.54 -2.98 -0.88
C ILE A 37 16.21 -2.86 0.61
N ASN A 38 15.60 -1.74 1.01
CA ASN A 38 15.28 -1.49 2.41
C ASN A 38 13.82 -1.80 2.78
N GLY A 39 13.01 -2.22 1.82
CA GLY A 39 11.62 -2.63 2.02
C GLY A 39 10.91 -2.92 0.71
N LEU A 40 9.81 -3.65 0.78
CA LEU A 40 9.00 -4.03 -0.38
C LEU A 40 7.55 -3.63 -0.18
N VAL A 41 6.90 -3.15 -1.23
CA VAL A 41 5.45 -2.96 -1.25
C VAL A 41 4.83 -4.11 -2.05
N ALA A 42 4.02 -4.90 -1.36
CA ALA A 42 3.19 -5.95 -1.94
C ALA A 42 1.85 -5.37 -2.41
N VAL A 43 1.40 -5.75 -3.58
CA VAL A 43 0.10 -5.40 -4.16
C VAL A 43 -0.23 -3.91 -4.06
N GLY A 44 0.77 -3.06 -4.35
CA GLY A 44 0.51 -1.64 -4.59
C GLY A 44 -0.01 -1.40 -6.01
N THR A 45 -0.09 -0.14 -6.44
CA THR A 45 -0.53 0.21 -7.81
C THR A 45 0.33 -0.45 -8.90
N THR A 46 1.64 -0.59 -8.66
CA THR A 46 2.56 -1.29 -9.58
C THR A 46 2.26 -2.80 -9.63
N GLY A 47 1.79 -3.37 -8.53
CA GLY A 47 1.37 -4.76 -8.41
C GLY A 47 -0.08 -4.99 -8.85
N GLU A 48 -0.69 -4.03 -9.54
CA GLU A 48 -2.02 -4.13 -10.16
C GLU A 48 -3.16 -4.43 -9.17
N SER A 49 -3.08 -3.87 -7.96
CA SER A 49 -4.05 -4.10 -6.87
C SER A 49 -5.53 -3.94 -7.27
N ALA A 50 -5.83 -3.10 -8.27
CA ALA A 50 -7.19 -2.85 -8.70
C ALA A 50 -7.79 -3.96 -9.58
N THR A 51 -6.98 -4.88 -10.07
CA THR A 51 -7.39 -5.97 -10.98
C THR A 51 -7.14 -7.36 -10.40
N VAL A 52 -6.53 -7.43 -9.24
CA VAL A 52 -6.34 -8.67 -8.45
C VAL A 52 -7.53 -8.81 -7.51
N ASP A 53 -8.15 -9.97 -7.46
CA ASP A 53 -9.26 -10.21 -6.53
C ASP A 53 -8.80 -10.27 -5.06
N VAL A 54 -9.75 -10.25 -4.11
CA VAL A 54 -9.42 -10.13 -2.68
C VAL A 54 -8.66 -11.37 -2.18
N GLU A 55 -8.99 -12.57 -2.66
CA GLU A 55 -8.34 -13.81 -2.24
C GLU A 55 -6.90 -13.85 -2.75
N GLU A 56 -6.68 -13.58 -4.03
CA GLU A 56 -5.35 -13.47 -4.62
C GLU A 56 -4.52 -12.34 -3.99
N HIS A 57 -5.16 -11.21 -3.66
CA HIS A 57 -4.52 -10.08 -2.98
C HIS A 57 -3.86 -10.50 -1.65
N LEU A 58 -4.61 -11.23 -0.83
CA LEU A 58 -4.12 -11.74 0.45
C LEU A 58 -3.08 -12.85 0.27
N GLU A 59 -3.25 -13.70 -0.73
CA GLU A 59 -2.27 -14.74 -1.07
C GLU A 59 -0.92 -14.13 -1.47
N ILE A 60 -0.92 -13.08 -2.28
CA ILE A 60 0.30 -12.34 -2.65
C ILE A 60 0.97 -11.74 -1.42
N ILE A 61 0.22 -11.07 -0.53
CA ILE A 61 0.77 -10.47 0.70
C ILE A 61 1.42 -11.56 1.56
N SER A 62 0.72 -12.67 1.78
CA SER A 62 1.23 -13.82 2.53
C SER A 62 2.53 -14.37 1.91
N PHE A 63 2.57 -14.47 0.59
CA PHE A 63 3.75 -14.93 -0.13
C PHE A 63 4.94 -13.99 0.05
N PHE A 64 4.74 -12.66 -0.05
CA PHE A 64 5.80 -11.68 0.22
C PHE A 64 6.37 -11.84 1.62
N ILE A 65 5.52 -11.97 2.63
CA ILE A 65 5.93 -12.13 4.03
C ILE A 65 6.73 -13.42 4.21
N LYS A 66 6.25 -14.54 3.65
CA LYS A 66 6.90 -15.84 3.70
C LYS A 66 8.30 -15.79 3.06
N ILE A 67 8.40 -15.27 1.83
CA ILE A 67 9.67 -15.27 1.08
C ILE A 67 10.65 -14.26 1.69
N SER A 68 10.19 -13.08 2.09
CA SER A 68 11.08 -12.08 2.72
C SER A 68 11.69 -12.58 4.02
N ASN A 69 10.97 -13.42 4.75
CA ASN A 69 11.41 -14.05 6.00
C ASN A 69 12.05 -13.05 6.97
N ASN A 70 11.38 -11.92 7.20
CA ASN A 70 11.83 -10.80 8.05
C ASN A 70 13.16 -10.14 7.64
N ARG A 71 13.68 -10.40 6.44
CA ARG A 71 14.93 -9.77 5.96
C ARG A 71 14.75 -8.29 5.62
N VAL A 72 13.55 -7.93 5.16
CA VAL A 72 13.14 -6.55 4.88
C VAL A 72 11.68 -6.36 5.25
N PRO A 73 11.25 -5.15 5.64
CA PRO A 73 9.84 -4.88 5.93
C PRO A 73 8.95 -5.02 4.70
N ILE A 74 7.78 -5.61 4.90
CA ILE A 74 6.74 -5.75 3.90
C ILE A 74 5.61 -4.76 4.19
N ILE A 75 5.35 -3.90 3.22
CA ILE A 75 4.29 -2.90 3.24
C ILE A 75 3.17 -3.39 2.34
N ALA A 76 2.03 -3.74 2.90
CA ALA A 76 0.90 -4.24 2.15
C ALA A 76 0.06 -3.09 1.56
N GLY A 77 -0.22 -3.12 0.26
CA GLY A 77 -1.15 -2.20 -0.36
C GLY A 77 -2.58 -2.61 -0.05
N THR A 78 -3.25 -1.96 0.90
CA THR A 78 -4.59 -2.33 1.38
C THR A 78 -5.64 -1.22 1.22
N GLY A 79 -5.27 -0.11 0.57
CA GLY A 79 -6.21 0.98 0.32
C GLY A 79 -7.27 0.60 -0.72
N ALA A 80 -8.51 0.97 -0.43
CA ALA A 80 -9.66 0.82 -1.32
C ALA A 80 -10.50 2.11 -1.32
N ASN A 81 -11.43 2.25 -2.26
CA ASN A 81 -12.37 3.38 -2.28
C ASN A 81 -13.55 3.19 -1.31
N SER A 82 -13.77 1.98 -0.83
CA SER A 82 -14.66 1.64 0.28
C SER A 82 -13.90 1.62 1.59
N THR A 83 -14.34 2.39 2.59
CA THR A 83 -13.71 2.41 3.92
C THR A 83 -13.79 1.04 4.59
N LYS A 84 -14.92 0.34 4.44
CA LYS A 84 -15.11 -0.99 5.00
C LYS A 84 -14.11 -1.99 4.43
N GLU A 85 -13.99 -2.04 3.11
CA GLU A 85 -13.05 -2.92 2.41
C GLU A 85 -11.60 -2.63 2.81
N ALA A 86 -11.21 -1.34 2.87
CA ALA A 86 -9.87 -0.94 3.31
C ALA A 86 -9.57 -1.40 4.75
N ILE A 87 -10.56 -1.35 5.64
CA ILE A 87 -10.43 -1.86 7.02
C ILE A 87 -10.24 -3.38 7.02
N GLU A 88 -11.06 -4.10 6.26
CA GLU A 88 -11.01 -5.57 6.18
C GLU A 88 -9.66 -6.03 5.63
N LEU A 89 -9.23 -5.50 4.46
CA LEU A 89 -7.93 -5.81 3.87
C LEU A 89 -6.75 -5.45 4.79
N THR A 90 -6.84 -4.31 5.50
CA THR A 90 -5.78 -3.90 6.41
C THR A 90 -5.68 -4.80 7.64
N LYS A 91 -6.82 -5.28 8.16
CA LYS A 91 -6.87 -6.28 9.24
C LYS A 91 -6.22 -7.60 8.82
N GLU A 92 -6.64 -8.12 7.67
CA GLU A 92 -6.09 -9.37 7.12
C GLU A 92 -4.57 -9.26 6.89
N ALA A 93 -4.11 -8.15 6.28
CA ALA A 93 -2.68 -7.94 6.06
C ALA A 93 -1.88 -7.87 7.37
N ARG A 94 -2.42 -7.22 8.42
CA ARG A 94 -1.83 -7.21 9.76
C ARG A 94 -1.74 -8.63 10.33
N ASP A 95 -2.82 -9.38 10.24
CA ASP A 95 -2.92 -10.73 10.83
C ASP A 95 -2.03 -11.74 10.09
N LEU A 96 -1.76 -11.51 8.81
CA LEU A 96 -0.74 -12.22 8.02
C LEU A 96 0.70 -11.85 8.43
N GLY A 97 0.90 -10.70 9.09
CA GLY A 97 2.21 -10.27 9.57
C GLY A 97 2.88 -9.19 8.71
N ALA A 98 2.11 -8.41 7.96
CA ALA A 98 2.65 -7.22 7.28
C ALA A 98 3.15 -6.20 8.30
N ASP A 99 4.26 -5.53 7.97
CA ASP A 99 4.90 -4.54 8.84
C ASP A 99 4.23 -3.16 8.79
N ALA A 100 3.59 -2.84 7.67
CA ALA A 100 2.83 -1.61 7.48
C ALA A 100 1.79 -1.77 6.37
N ALA A 101 0.83 -0.84 6.32
CA ALA A 101 -0.15 -0.72 5.27
C ALA A 101 0.09 0.52 4.40
N LEU A 102 -0.06 0.40 3.09
CA LEU A 102 -0.07 1.50 2.13
C LEU A 102 -1.49 1.74 1.65
N LEU A 103 -2.08 2.85 2.06
CA LEU A 103 -3.47 3.19 1.81
C LEU A 103 -3.58 4.23 0.69
N VAL A 104 -3.94 3.81 -0.52
CA VAL A 104 -4.25 4.74 -1.59
C VAL A 104 -5.51 5.55 -1.25
N SER A 105 -5.53 6.84 -1.61
CA SER A 105 -6.74 7.64 -1.45
C SER A 105 -7.90 7.06 -2.26
N PRO A 106 -9.15 7.11 -1.76
CA PRO A 106 -10.31 6.65 -2.49
C PRO A 106 -10.35 7.22 -3.92
N TYR A 107 -10.45 6.33 -4.87
CA TYR A 107 -10.49 6.60 -6.31
C TYR A 107 -11.92 6.46 -6.83
N TYR A 108 -12.22 7.09 -7.95
CA TYR A 108 -13.53 7.07 -8.61
C TYR A 108 -14.60 7.89 -7.89
N ASN A 109 -14.88 7.65 -6.59
CA ASN A 109 -15.95 8.29 -5.81
C ASN A 109 -15.59 9.70 -5.30
N LYS A 110 -14.35 10.17 -5.46
CA LYS A 110 -13.89 11.55 -5.22
C LYS A 110 -14.40 12.18 -3.92
N PRO A 111 -14.02 11.67 -2.76
CA PRO A 111 -14.49 12.22 -1.48
C PRO A 111 -14.00 13.65 -1.27
N THR A 112 -14.71 14.40 -0.42
CA THR A 112 -14.27 15.70 0.08
C THR A 112 -13.07 15.56 1.01
N GLN A 113 -12.40 16.66 1.35
CA GLN A 113 -11.27 16.63 2.32
C GLN A 113 -11.69 16.08 3.69
N GLU A 114 -12.88 16.41 4.14
CA GLU A 114 -13.44 15.84 5.38
C GLU A 114 -13.76 14.35 5.23
N GLY A 115 -14.25 13.94 4.06
CA GLY A 115 -14.44 12.52 3.73
C GLY A 115 -13.13 11.73 3.74
N LEU A 116 -12.06 12.28 3.15
CA LEU A 116 -10.71 11.71 3.18
C LEU A 116 -10.19 11.59 4.62
N PHE A 117 -10.35 12.66 5.42
CA PHE A 117 -9.95 12.65 6.82
C PHE A 117 -10.66 11.53 7.61
N ARG A 118 -11.98 11.42 7.48
CA ARG A 118 -12.77 10.38 8.15
C ARG A 118 -12.39 8.97 7.68
N HIS A 119 -12.21 8.78 6.37
CA HIS A 119 -11.81 7.50 5.79
C HIS A 119 -10.52 6.96 6.43
N PHE A 120 -9.44 7.73 6.38
CA PHE A 120 -8.15 7.32 6.92
C PHE A 120 -8.14 7.22 8.46
N THR A 121 -8.83 8.14 9.13
CA THR A 121 -8.94 8.08 10.60
C THR A 121 -9.67 6.82 11.05
N GLU A 122 -10.73 6.43 10.36
CA GLU A 122 -11.49 5.23 10.69
C GLU A 122 -10.66 3.96 10.53
N ILE A 123 -9.89 3.85 9.43
CA ILE A 123 -8.98 2.74 9.23
C ILE A 123 -7.92 2.70 10.34
N ALA A 124 -7.30 3.85 10.64
CA ALA A 124 -6.25 3.94 11.64
C ALA A 124 -6.72 3.64 13.07
N ASN A 125 -7.97 3.95 13.38
CA ASN A 125 -8.56 3.67 14.68
C ASN A 125 -8.97 2.20 14.85
N GLN A 126 -9.34 1.52 13.76
CA GLN A 126 -9.81 0.15 13.81
C GLN A 126 -8.69 -0.89 13.64
N VAL A 127 -7.57 -0.51 13.03
CA VAL A 127 -6.48 -1.45 12.74
C VAL A 127 -5.15 -0.92 13.29
N ASP A 128 -4.64 -1.61 14.29
CA ASP A 128 -3.36 -1.30 14.92
C ASP A 128 -2.20 -1.86 14.07
N ILE A 129 -1.81 -1.07 13.07
CA ILE A 129 -0.66 -1.30 12.18
C ILE A 129 -0.15 0.06 11.71
N PRO A 130 1.15 0.27 11.50
CA PRO A 130 1.68 1.47 10.86
C PRO A 130 1.08 1.68 9.47
N GLN A 131 0.57 2.88 9.18
CA GLN A 131 -0.14 3.20 7.96
C GLN A 131 0.53 4.35 7.22
N ILE A 132 0.70 4.19 5.91
CA ILE A 132 1.25 5.19 5.00
C ILE A 132 0.14 5.61 4.03
N ILE A 133 -0.25 6.88 4.08
CA ILE A 133 -1.25 7.43 3.16
C ILE A 133 -0.62 7.60 1.78
N TYR A 134 -1.31 7.15 0.73
CA TYR A 134 -0.82 7.29 -0.62
C TYR A 134 -1.70 8.24 -1.45
N ASN A 135 -1.12 9.39 -1.81
CA ASN A 135 -1.75 10.43 -2.62
C ASN A 135 -1.23 10.38 -4.06
N VAL A 136 -2.08 9.99 -5.01
CA VAL A 136 -1.75 9.86 -6.43
C VAL A 136 -2.85 10.44 -7.31
N PRO A 137 -3.02 11.76 -7.35
CA PRO A 137 -4.16 12.42 -8.00
C PRO A 137 -4.36 12.06 -9.47
N SER A 138 -3.28 11.75 -10.19
CA SER A 138 -3.34 11.34 -11.60
C SER A 138 -4.06 10.00 -11.85
N ARG A 139 -4.19 9.16 -10.82
CA ARG A 139 -4.86 7.86 -10.89
C ARG A 139 -6.20 7.86 -10.15
N THR A 140 -6.27 8.58 -9.04
CA THR A 140 -7.46 8.56 -8.17
C THR A 140 -8.48 9.65 -8.51
N ALA A 141 -8.07 10.67 -9.29
CA ALA A 141 -8.84 11.90 -9.50
C ALA A 141 -9.25 12.58 -8.17
N SER A 142 -8.55 12.27 -7.09
CA SER A 142 -8.72 12.81 -5.75
C SER A 142 -7.37 13.27 -5.22
N ASN A 143 -7.29 14.45 -4.65
CA ASN A 143 -6.07 15.00 -4.05
C ASN A 143 -6.28 15.20 -2.56
N ILE A 144 -5.30 14.79 -1.76
CA ILE A 144 -5.30 15.03 -0.32
C ILE A 144 -4.54 16.31 -0.06
N ASP A 145 -5.20 17.32 0.48
CA ASP A 145 -4.58 18.60 0.79
C ASP A 145 -3.62 18.49 1.98
N VAL A 146 -2.62 19.37 2.00
CA VAL A 146 -1.61 19.41 3.06
C VAL A 146 -2.25 19.56 4.45
N ASN A 147 -3.32 20.36 4.56
CA ASN A 147 -4.03 20.52 5.84
C ASN A 147 -4.72 19.23 6.29
N THR A 148 -5.27 18.46 5.36
CA THR A 148 -5.84 17.14 5.66
C THR A 148 -4.77 16.18 6.13
N ILE A 149 -3.61 16.14 5.45
CA ILE A 149 -2.46 15.31 5.88
C ILE A 149 -1.99 15.71 7.28
N LYS A 150 -1.85 17.01 7.57
CA LYS A 150 -1.46 17.49 8.93
C LYS A 150 -2.43 17.01 10.01
N ARG A 151 -3.73 17.06 9.75
CA ARG A 151 -4.75 16.52 10.68
C ARG A 151 -4.59 15.02 10.88
N LEU A 152 -4.36 14.28 9.80
CA LEU A 152 -4.19 12.82 9.84
C LEU A 152 -2.95 12.40 10.62
N CYS A 153 -1.84 13.13 10.51
CA CYS A 153 -0.60 12.86 11.24
C CYS A 153 -0.72 12.99 12.77
N THR A 154 -1.88 13.44 13.32
CA THR A 154 -2.14 13.38 14.76
C THR A 154 -2.48 11.97 15.26
N ASN A 155 -2.84 11.06 14.34
CA ASN A 155 -3.09 9.66 14.69
C ASN A 155 -1.75 8.89 14.71
N PRO A 156 -1.41 8.20 15.81
CA PRO A 156 -0.11 7.55 15.98
C PRO A 156 0.13 6.40 14.97
N ASN A 157 -0.92 5.78 14.44
CA ASN A 157 -0.81 4.74 13.44
C ASN A 157 -0.52 5.30 12.03
N ILE A 158 -0.72 6.59 11.78
CA ILE A 158 -0.40 7.23 10.50
C ILE A 158 1.04 7.76 10.56
N ILE A 159 1.98 6.97 10.03
CA ILE A 159 3.42 7.22 10.15
C ILE A 159 4.01 8.04 9.01
N GLY A 160 3.26 8.26 7.93
CA GLY A 160 3.77 9.01 6.78
C GLY A 160 2.80 9.11 5.63
N SER A 161 3.25 9.81 4.58
CA SER A 161 2.53 9.88 3.33
C SER A 161 3.47 9.71 2.13
N LYS A 162 3.02 8.93 1.14
CA LYS A 162 3.64 8.78 -0.16
C LYS A 162 2.93 9.70 -1.15
N GLY A 163 3.66 10.63 -1.77
CA GLY A 163 3.14 11.52 -2.82
C GLY A 163 3.62 11.09 -4.19
N CYS A 164 2.73 11.12 -5.19
CA CYS A 164 3.05 10.91 -6.59
C CYS A 164 2.51 12.10 -7.39
N TYR A 165 3.34 13.12 -7.57
CA TYR A 165 2.99 14.34 -8.28
C TYR A 165 3.61 14.32 -9.68
N ARG A 166 2.85 14.77 -10.68
CA ARG A 166 3.44 15.08 -11.98
C ARG A 166 4.49 16.17 -11.79
N ARG A 167 5.62 16.04 -12.49
CA ARG A 167 6.76 16.96 -12.47
C ARG A 167 6.31 18.41 -12.24
N PHE A 168 7.00 19.09 -11.33
CA PHE A 168 7.05 20.55 -11.33
C PHE A 168 7.39 21.00 -12.75
N LYS A 169 6.52 21.82 -13.37
CA LYS A 169 6.97 22.62 -14.51
C LYS A 169 8.07 23.48 -13.94
N SER A 170 9.30 23.29 -14.42
CA SER A 170 10.35 24.28 -14.23
C SER A 170 9.78 25.61 -14.74
N LEU A 171 9.66 26.59 -13.86
CA LEU A 171 9.47 27.98 -14.23
C LEU A 171 10.66 28.44 -15.06
#